data_7bffdc2ae58df436455da4211eb5ef01
#
_entry.id   7bffdc2ae58df436455da4211eb5ef01
#
_cell.length_a   1.000
_cell.length_b   1.000
_cell.length_c   1.000
_cell.angle_alpha   90.00
_cell.angle_beta   90.00
_cell.angle_gamma   90.00
#
_symmetry.space_group_name_H-M   'P 1'
#
loop_
_entity.id
_entity.type
_entity.pdbx_description
1 polymer ?
#
loop_
_entity_poly.entity_id
_entity_poly.type
_entity_poly.pdbx_seq_one_letter_code
_entity_poly.pdbx_strand_id
1 'polypeptide(L)'
;MRLSKVAALALIVGATSFMSVSLVLAASDCPTLAELADWGENSTGDISVMSGGSCQFPIKMRGTVSGSDILQKPVHGKLKKLNIATYEYKAKARYKGSDTFAIKATGQGPTTSGTSIITVHATIK
;
A
#
# COMPACT_ATOMS: atom_id res chain seq x y z
N MET A 1 -54.77 8.56 -20.59
CA MET A 1 -53.99 8.73 -20.40
C MET A 1 -53.18 8.73 -20.04
N ARG A 2 -53.27 8.72 -20.01
CA ARG A 2 -52.26 8.81 -19.75
C ARG A 2 -51.26 8.48 -19.25
N LEU A 3 -51.12 8.24 -19.30
CA LEU A 3 -49.97 8.07 -18.95
C LEU A 3 -49.14 8.00 -18.69
N SER A 4 -49.39 8.11 -18.97
CA SER A 4 -48.22 8.16 -18.86
C SER A 4 -47.50 8.17 -18.61
N LYS A 5 -47.68 8.13 -18.74
CA LYS A 5 -46.63 8.32 -18.60
C LYS A 5 -45.75 8.18 -18.05
N VAL A 6 -46.16 8.06 -17.99
CA VAL A 6 -45.04 8.09 -17.56
C VAL A 6 -44.23 7.74 -17.24
N ALA A 7 -44.52 7.62 -17.44
CA ALA A 7 -43.38 7.50 -17.23
C ALA A 7 -42.61 7.32 -16.95
N ALA A 8 -42.92 7.29 -17.12
CA ALA A 8 -41.74 7.33 -16.93
C ALA A 8 -41.03 7.20 -16.48
N LEU A 9 -41.17 6.97 -16.47
CA LEU A 9 -40.07 6.99 -16.12
C LEU A 9 -39.33 6.83 -15.65
N ALA A 10 -39.70 6.77 -15.76
CA ALA A 10 -38.55 6.76 -15.43
C ALA A 10 -37.87 6.50 -15.11
N LEU A 11 -38.04 6.28 -15.30
CA LEU A 11 -36.92 6.16 -15.10
C LEU A 11 -36.16 6.13 -14.75
N ILE A 12 -36.38 6.01 -14.88
CA ILE A 12 -35.21 6.11 -14.69
C ILE A 12 -34.56 6.09 -14.26
N VAL A 13 -34.90 5.82 -14.34
CA VAL A 13 -33.77 5.93 -13.99
C VAL A 13 -33.12 5.80 -13.70
N GLY A 14 -33.45 5.62 -13.83
CA GLY A 14 -32.32 5.72 -13.63
C GLY A 14 -31.80 5.43 -13.34
N ALA A 15 -31.85 5.31 -13.51
CA ALA A 15 -30.79 5.27 -13.32
C ALA A 15 -30.25 5.02 -12.93
N THR A 16 -30.33 4.84 -12.96
CA THR A 16 -29.37 4.83 -12.59
C THR A 16 -28.59 4.63 -12.32
N SER A 17 -28.59 4.53 -12.35
CA SER A 17 -27.46 4.61 -12.11
C SER A 17 -26.83 4.34 -11.70
N PHE A 18 -26.84 4.29 -11.70
CA PHE A 18 -25.90 4.20 -11.27
C PHE A 18 -25.03 4.02 -11.00
N MET A 19 -25.02 3.92 -10.90
CA MET A 19 -24.01 3.97 -10.62
C MET A 19 -23.08 3.73 -10.52
N SER A 20 -23.04 3.96 -10.61
CA SER A 20 -21.94 3.69 -10.68
C SER A 20 -21.13 3.93 -10.03
N VAL A 21 -20.80 3.60 -9.73
CA VAL A 21 -19.92 3.79 -9.09
C VAL A 21 -18.82 3.32 -9.27
N SER A 22 -18.06 3.83 -9.50
CA SER A 22 -16.98 3.40 -9.68
C SER A 22 -16.13 3.41 -8.72
N LEU A 23 -15.53 2.56 -8.61
CA LEU A 23 -14.83 2.48 -7.59
C LEU A 23 -13.51 2.23 -7.87
N VAL A 24 -12.79 3.22 -7.86
CA VAL A 24 -11.42 3.08 -7.78
C VAL A 24 -11.11 3.12 -6.37
N LEU A 25 -10.61 2.07 -5.88
CA LEU A 25 -10.23 1.99 -4.51
C LEU A 25 -8.74 2.14 -4.41
N ALA A 26 -8.31 3.02 -3.57
CA ALA A 26 -6.91 3.06 -3.15
C ALA A 26 -6.58 1.73 -2.47
N ALA A 27 -5.33 1.30 -2.56
CA ALA A 27 -4.89 0.11 -1.85
C ALA A 27 -5.08 0.29 -0.35
N SER A 28 -5.55 -0.75 0.31
CA SER A 28 -5.70 -0.74 1.76
C SER A 28 -4.32 -0.76 2.41
N ASP A 29 -4.27 -0.36 3.66
CA ASP A 29 -3.06 -0.48 4.45
C ASP A 29 -2.74 -1.95 4.68
N CYS A 30 -1.47 -2.30 4.60
CA CYS A 30 -1.04 -3.65 4.93
C CYS A 30 -1.21 -3.91 6.42
N PRO A 31 -1.71 -5.08 6.82
CA PRO A 31 -1.47 -5.53 8.19
C PRO A 31 0.04 -5.60 8.40
N THR A 32 0.54 -4.84 9.36
CA THR A 32 1.97 -4.61 9.51
C THR A 32 2.40 -4.82 10.94
N LEU A 33 3.52 -5.53 11.12
CA LEU A 33 4.22 -5.60 12.37
C LEU A 33 5.60 -5.00 12.14
N ALA A 34 5.89 -3.94 12.84
CA ALA A 34 7.18 -3.28 12.73
C ALA A 34 7.49 -2.54 14.02
N GLU A 35 8.76 -2.52 14.39
CA GLU A 35 9.21 -1.75 15.53
C GLU A 35 9.72 -0.40 15.04
N LEU A 36 9.51 0.60 15.88
CA LEU A 36 9.97 1.93 15.59
C LEU A 36 11.48 2.00 15.87
N ALA A 37 12.25 2.39 14.89
CA ALA A 37 13.70 2.47 14.99
C ALA A 37 14.17 3.91 14.87
N ASP A 38 15.38 4.15 15.38
CA ASP A 38 16.05 5.43 15.22
C ASP A 38 16.86 5.44 13.93
N TRP A 39 17.06 6.63 13.38
CA TRP A 39 17.87 6.81 12.20
C TRP A 39 19.30 6.36 12.44
N GLY A 40 19.84 5.63 11.46
CA GLY A 40 21.14 5.00 11.56
C GLY A 40 21.05 3.53 11.97
N GLU A 41 19.92 3.09 12.48
CA GLU A 41 19.70 1.69 12.82
C GLU A 41 18.94 0.99 11.70
N ASN A 42 19.27 -0.25 11.47
CA ASN A 42 18.50 -1.05 10.52
C ASN A 42 17.30 -1.65 11.25
N SER A 43 16.21 -1.83 10.52
CA SER A 43 15.00 -2.39 11.10
C SER A 43 14.39 -3.43 10.17
N THR A 44 13.44 -4.18 10.71
CA THR A 44 12.68 -5.16 9.96
C THR A 44 11.20 -4.91 10.17
N GLY A 45 10.41 -5.31 9.18
CA GLY A 45 8.96 -5.23 9.28
C GLY A 45 8.34 -6.44 8.61
N ASP A 46 7.09 -6.71 8.95
CA ASP A 46 6.34 -7.80 8.36
C ASP A 46 5.03 -7.27 7.83
N ILE A 47 4.65 -7.70 6.64
CA ILE A 47 3.35 -7.39 6.06
C ILE A 47 2.67 -8.67 5.61
N SER A 48 1.36 -8.63 5.49
CA SER A 48 0.56 -9.73 4.96
C SER A 48 -0.31 -9.23 3.82
N VAL A 49 -0.44 -10.04 2.79
CA VAL A 49 -1.24 -9.68 1.63
C VAL A 49 -1.76 -10.96 0.97
N MET A 50 -2.91 -10.86 0.34
CA MET A 50 -3.46 -11.97 -0.42
C MET A 50 -2.78 -12.09 -1.78
N SER A 51 -2.68 -13.31 -2.27
CA SER A 51 -2.17 -13.58 -3.62
C SER A 51 -2.89 -12.69 -4.64
N GLY A 52 -2.13 -11.99 -5.47
CA GLY A 52 -2.67 -11.06 -6.46
C GLY A 52 -3.16 -9.74 -5.89
N GLY A 53 -3.18 -9.59 -4.58
CA GLY A 53 -3.63 -8.37 -3.93
C GLY A 53 -2.51 -7.38 -3.73
N SER A 54 -2.88 -6.18 -3.31
CA SER A 54 -1.92 -5.13 -3.02
C SER A 54 -2.28 -4.43 -1.72
N CYS A 55 -1.28 -3.86 -1.07
CA CYS A 55 -1.48 -3.06 0.12
C CYS A 55 -0.38 -2.01 0.21
N GLN A 56 -0.63 -0.94 0.95
CA GLN A 56 0.35 0.10 1.16
C GLN A 56 0.80 0.14 2.61
N PHE A 57 2.02 0.58 2.82
CA PHE A 57 2.59 0.67 4.16
C PHE A 57 3.52 1.88 4.26
N PRO A 58 3.57 2.52 5.43
CA PRO A 58 4.48 3.64 5.64
C PRO A 58 5.83 3.14 6.14
N ILE A 59 6.85 3.95 5.91
CA ILE A 59 8.14 3.76 6.57
C ILE A 59 7.97 4.23 8.02
N LYS A 60 8.23 3.33 8.96
CA LYS A 60 8.06 3.65 10.38
C LYS A 60 9.40 3.86 11.04
N MET A 61 9.74 5.12 11.27
CA MET A 61 10.96 5.53 11.95
C MET A 61 10.63 6.66 12.90
N ARG A 62 11.47 6.87 13.92
CA ARG A 62 11.28 8.01 14.81
C ARG A 62 11.74 9.27 14.10
N GLY A 63 10.81 10.17 13.85
CA GLY A 63 11.10 11.44 13.19
C GLY A 63 10.59 11.51 11.77
N THR A 64 11.35 12.17 10.91
CA THR A 64 10.90 12.51 9.56
C THR A 64 11.74 11.82 8.52
N VAL A 65 11.10 11.33 7.47
CA VAL A 65 11.79 10.76 6.31
C VAL A 65 12.06 11.90 5.33
N SER A 66 13.31 12.05 4.91
CA SER A 66 13.69 13.05 3.93
C SER A 66 13.93 12.47 2.54
N GLY A 67 14.11 11.17 2.44
CA GLY A 67 14.26 10.48 1.17
C GLY A 67 14.22 8.98 1.35
N SER A 68 13.90 8.27 0.29
CA SER A 68 13.93 6.81 0.31
C SER A 68 14.02 6.25 -1.09
N ASP A 69 14.53 5.03 -1.19
CA ASP A 69 14.61 4.29 -2.45
C ASP A 69 14.53 2.79 -2.18
N ILE A 70 14.17 2.05 -3.21
CA ILE A 70 14.14 0.59 -3.15
C ILE A 70 15.58 0.10 -3.25
N LEU A 71 16.04 -0.59 -2.21
CA LEU A 71 17.38 -1.16 -2.18
C LEU A 71 17.39 -2.57 -2.76
N GLN A 72 16.37 -3.37 -2.43
CA GLN A 72 16.24 -4.74 -2.91
C GLN A 72 14.80 -4.96 -3.34
N LYS A 73 14.61 -5.35 -4.60
CA LYS A 73 13.28 -5.60 -5.13
C LYS A 73 12.75 -6.95 -4.66
N PRO A 74 11.43 -7.08 -4.50
CA PRO A 74 10.85 -8.38 -4.21
C PRO A 74 10.94 -9.31 -5.42
N VAL A 75 10.90 -10.61 -5.15
CA VAL A 75 10.97 -11.63 -6.19
C VAL A 75 9.58 -12.06 -6.64
N HIS A 76 8.64 -12.09 -5.70
CA HIS A 76 7.29 -12.63 -5.95
C HIS A 76 6.22 -11.55 -5.94
N GLY A 77 6.61 -10.35 -6.29
CA GLY A 77 5.68 -9.23 -6.35
C GLY A 77 6.35 -8.00 -6.90
N LYS A 78 5.64 -6.87 -6.79
CA LYS A 78 6.14 -5.58 -7.23
C LYS A 78 6.04 -4.57 -6.10
N LEU A 79 7.06 -3.77 -5.95
CA LEU A 79 7.11 -2.71 -4.96
C LEU A 79 7.10 -1.37 -5.69
N LYS A 80 6.19 -0.49 -5.28
CA LYS A 80 6.03 0.81 -5.89
C LYS A 80 6.15 1.90 -4.83
N LYS A 81 6.97 2.90 -5.11
CA LYS A 81 7.10 4.05 -4.24
C LYS A 81 5.97 5.02 -4.54
N LEU A 82 5.12 5.30 -3.56
CA LEU A 82 4.03 6.25 -3.72
C LEU A 82 4.46 7.66 -3.36
N ASN A 83 5.27 7.78 -2.33
CA ASN A 83 5.94 9.03 -1.96
C ASN A 83 7.15 8.65 -1.11
N ILE A 84 7.87 9.65 -0.57
CA ILE A 84 9.12 9.37 0.14
C ILE A 84 8.95 8.51 1.39
N ALA A 85 7.74 8.42 1.92
CA ALA A 85 7.48 7.71 3.16
C ALA A 85 6.48 6.55 3.01
N THR A 86 5.93 6.32 1.84
CA THR A 86 4.89 5.32 1.64
C THR A 86 5.14 4.48 0.39
N TYR A 87 5.01 3.19 0.54
CA TYR A 87 5.20 2.23 -0.54
C TYR A 87 4.00 1.32 -0.67
N GLU A 88 3.82 0.76 -1.85
CA GLU A 88 2.77 -0.22 -2.13
C GLU A 88 3.43 -1.51 -2.61
N TYR A 89 3.01 -2.62 -2.01
CA TYR A 89 3.45 -3.95 -2.44
C TYR A 89 2.27 -4.65 -3.11
N LYS A 90 2.50 -5.23 -4.28
CA LYS A 90 1.51 -6.03 -4.99
C LYS A 90 2.07 -7.44 -5.15
N ALA A 91 1.38 -8.40 -4.58
CA ALA A 91 1.78 -9.80 -4.67
C ALA A 91 1.45 -10.38 -6.04
N LYS A 92 2.32 -11.28 -6.52
CA LYS A 92 2.08 -11.98 -7.76
C LYS A 92 0.84 -12.87 -7.61
N ALA A 93 -0.01 -12.89 -8.64
CA ALA A 93 -1.19 -13.74 -8.64
C ALA A 93 -0.78 -15.21 -8.58
N ARG A 94 -1.54 -16.00 -7.83
CA ARG A 94 -1.35 -17.46 -7.72
C ARG A 94 -0.07 -17.87 -6.98
N TYR A 95 0.64 -16.93 -6.40
CA TYR A 95 1.77 -17.26 -5.53
C TYR A 95 1.34 -17.17 -4.08
N LYS A 96 1.70 -18.16 -3.29
CA LYS A 96 1.50 -18.17 -1.85
C LYS A 96 2.81 -18.56 -1.20
N GLY A 97 3.18 -17.83 -0.17
CA GLY A 97 4.44 -18.06 0.50
C GLY A 97 5.01 -16.77 1.03
N SER A 98 6.31 -16.64 0.97
CA SER A 98 6.99 -15.46 1.50
C SER A 98 7.77 -14.73 0.42
N ASP A 99 8.00 -13.45 0.67
CA ASP A 99 8.80 -12.59 -0.17
C ASP A 99 9.57 -11.64 0.73
N THR A 100 10.66 -11.10 0.25
CA THR A 100 11.48 -10.17 1.03
C THR A 100 11.95 -9.06 0.12
N PHE A 101 11.94 -7.84 0.65
CA PHE A 101 12.48 -6.69 -0.06
C PHE A 101 13.06 -5.72 0.97
N ALA A 102 13.79 -4.73 0.51
CA ALA A 102 14.43 -3.77 1.40
C ALA A 102 14.32 -2.36 0.83
N ILE A 103 14.16 -1.41 1.73
CA ILE A 103 14.07 0.01 1.43
C ILE A 103 15.18 0.71 2.18
N LYS A 104 15.89 1.61 1.48
CA LYS A 104 16.89 2.47 2.08
C LYS A 104 16.25 3.83 2.30
N ALA A 105 16.25 4.30 3.51
CA ALA A 105 15.63 5.58 3.85
C ALA A 105 16.60 6.46 4.61
N THR A 106 16.46 7.76 4.39
CA THR A 106 17.26 8.78 5.06
C THR A 106 16.32 9.74 5.78
N GLY A 107 16.69 10.17 6.96
CA GLY A 107 15.83 11.06 7.71
C GLY A 107 16.47 11.58 8.97
N GLN A 108 15.65 12.23 9.79
CA GLN A 108 16.05 12.87 11.03
C GLN A 108 15.09 12.53 12.14
N GLY A 109 15.61 12.18 13.29
CA GLY A 109 14.84 11.92 14.50
C GLY A 109 15.21 12.90 15.59
N PRO A 110 14.63 12.72 16.79
CA PRO A 110 14.89 13.64 17.90
C PRO A 110 16.33 13.58 18.40
N THR A 111 17.01 12.44 18.23
CA THR A 111 18.36 12.28 18.76
C THR A 111 19.39 11.95 17.70
N THR A 112 18.96 11.43 16.54
CA THR A 112 19.89 11.00 15.50
C THR A 112 19.35 11.34 14.13
N SER A 113 20.27 11.42 13.16
CA SER A 113 19.93 11.52 11.75
C SER A 113 20.81 10.54 10.98
N GLY A 114 20.40 10.15 9.80
CA GLY A 114 21.20 9.26 9.00
C GLY A 114 20.37 8.41 8.07
N THR A 115 20.96 7.30 7.64
CA THR A 115 20.37 6.37 6.70
C THR A 115 20.14 5.03 7.38
N SER A 116 18.97 4.45 7.11
CA SER A 116 18.58 3.14 7.64
C SER A 116 18.13 2.24 6.53
N ILE A 117 18.32 0.94 6.73
CA ILE A 117 17.80 -0.07 5.82
C ILE A 117 16.65 -0.78 6.52
N ILE A 118 15.51 -0.80 5.86
CA ILE A 118 14.31 -1.46 6.37
C ILE A 118 14.08 -2.70 5.52
N THR A 119 14.22 -3.87 6.12
CA THR A 119 13.96 -5.13 5.45
C THR A 119 12.55 -5.57 5.77
N VAL A 120 11.76 -5.83 4.75
CA VAL A 120 10.35 -6.20 4.91
C VAL A 120 10.14 -7.64 4.45
N HIS A 121 9.50 -8.42 5.31
CA HIS A 121 9.10 -9.77 5.01
C HIS A 121 7.60 -9.77 4.72
N ALA A 122 7.23 -10.23 3.54
CA ALA A 122 5.84 -10.31 3.13
C ALA A 122 5.37 -11.74 3.20
N THR A 123 4.21 -11.94 3.82
CA THR A 123 3.51 -13.23 3.80
C THR A 123 2.37 -13.14 2.81
N ILE A 124 2.37 -14.01 1.81
CA ILE A 124 1.37 -14.00 0.75
C ILE A 124 0.47 -15.22 0.95
N LYS A 125 -0.80 -14.96 1.14
CA LYS A 125 -1.79 -15.99 1.48
C LYS A 125 -2.71 -16.33 0.34
#